data_bce9d51f67f56ac797528eec7ff6219e
#
_entry.id   bce9d51f67f56ac797528eec7ff6219e
#
_cell.length_a   1.000
_cell.length_b   1.000
_cell.length_c   1.000
_cell.angle_alpha   90.00
_cell.angle_beta   90.00
_cell.angle_gamma   90.00
#
_symmetry.space_group_name_H-M   'P 1'
#
loop_
_entity.id
_entity.type
_entity.pdbx_description
1 polymer ?
#
loop_
_entity_poly.entity_id
_entity_poly.type
_entity_poly.pdbx_seq_one_letter_code
_entity_poly.pdbx_strand_id
1 'polypeptide(L)'
;AGMTPIDNSVRVRQMFGSPEYPETDDYVREQVKKEHDRARNIKGYFRQMAAARSAPNRKNMLKKIVAPTLIIHGEDDQLVNVNGGKETKKHVRHAKFVTFKGMGHNMPRELLKKFLTLISQNIAEGENFDSTK
;
A
#
# COMPACT_ATOMS: atom_id res chain seq x y z
N ALA A 1 5.14 26.51 -20.36
CA ALA A 1 5.86 25.21 -20.38
C ALA A 1 4.89 24.13 -19.93
N GLY A 2 4.75 23.05 -20.71
CA GLY A 2 3.84 21.96 -20.36
C GLY A 2 4.37 21.15 -19.17
N MET A 3 3.46 20.49 -18.44
CA MET A 3 3.78 19.62 -17.31
C MET A 3 4.64 18.43 -17.78
N THR A 4 5.80 18.23 -17.17
CA THR A 4 6.65 17.07 -17.50
C THR A 4 6.08 15.77 -16.91
N PRO A 5 6.47 14.58 -17.40
CA PRO A 5 6.08 13.31 -16.79
C PRO A 5 6.45 13.21 -15.30
N ILE A 6 7.60 13.79 -14.91
CA ILE A 6 8.04 13.87 -13.52
C ILE A 6 7.09 14.75 -12.70
N ASP A 7 6.74 15.94 -13.20
CA ASP A 7 5.84 16.86 -12.50
C ASP A 7 4.45 16.24 -12.29
N ASN A 8 3.95 15.52 -13.28
CA ASN A 8 2.68 14.79 -13.15
C ASN A 8 2.77 13.70 -12.08
N SER A 9 3.88 12.93 -12.04
CA SER A 9 4.08 11.89 -11.04
C SER A 9 4.21 12.46 -9.63
N VAL A 10 4.90 13.61 -9.47
CA VAL A 10 4.99 14.35 -8.20
C VAL A 10 3.59 14.75 -7.73
N ARG A 11 2.80 15.38 -8.62
CA ARG A 11 1.42 15.79 -8.27
C ARG A 11 0.54 14.62 -7.85
N VAL A 12 0.60 13.50 -8.58
CA VAL A 12 -0.19 12.31 -8.25
C VAL A 12 0.23 11.75 -6.90
N ARG A 13 1.52 11.68 -6.61
CA ARG A 13 2.04 11.20 -5.32
C ARG A 13 1.59 12.07 -4.16
N GLN A 14 1.62 13.40 -4.33
CA GLN A 14 1.13 14.35 -3.32
C GLN A 14 -0.38 14.24 -3.10
N MET A 15 -1.15 14.08 -4.18
CA MET A 15 -2.61 13.95 -4.12
C MET A 15 -3.06 12.74 -3.29
N PHE A 16 -2.32 11.63 -3.33
CA PHE A 16 -2.61 10.42 -2.57
C PHE A 16 -1.73 10.27 -1.31
N GLY A 17 -0.94 11.29 -0.98
CA GLY A 17 -0.09 11.32 0.20
C GLY A 17 -0.87 11.40 1.51
N SER A 18 -0.15 11.36 2.59
CA SER A 18 -0.70 11.39 3.95
C SER A 18 -0.91 12.82 4.43
N PRO A 19 -2.14 13.29 4.70
CA PRO A 19 -2.39 14.68 5.07
C PRO A 19 -1.76 15.09 6.41
N GLU A 20 -1.67 14.18 7.39
CA GLU A 20 -1.02 14.49 8.69
C GLU A 20 0.50 14.19 8.69
N TYR A 21 1.02 13.61 7.60
CA TYR A 21 2.45 13.29 7.44
C TYR A 21 2.96 13.77 6.07
N PRO A 22 2.93 15.10 5.80
CA PRO A 22 3.28 15.61 4.48
C PRO A 22 4.76 15.42 4.17
N GLU A 23 5.05 14.91 2.97
CA GLU A 23 6.41 14.86 2.42
C GLU A 23 6.75 16.20 1.76
N THR A 24 8.01 16.65 1.86
CA THR A 24 8.46 17.87 1.16
C THR A 24 8.50 17.65 -0.35
N ASP A 25 8.27 18.70 -1.12
CA ASP A 25 8.31 18.67 -2.60
C ASP A 25 9.64 18.14 -3.12
N ASP A 26 10.75 18.57 -2.54
CA ASP A 26 12.09 18.13 -2.93
C ASP A 26 12.28 16.63 -2.72
N TYR A 27 11.83 16.11 -1.59
CA TYR A 27 11.91 14.68 -1.30
C TYR A 27 11.05 13.87 -2.28
N VAL A 28 9.79 14.29 -2.49
CA VAL A 28 8.89 13.61 -3.44
C VAL A 28 9.49 13.60 -4.84
N ARG A 29 10.03 14.73 -5.29
CA ARG A 29 10.66 14.87 -6.61
C ARG A 29 11.90 13.98 -6.74
N GLU A 30 12.73 13.89 -5.72
CA GLU A 30 13.90 13.00 -5.72
C GLU A 30 13.48 11.53 -5.84
N GLN A 31 12.47 11.09 -5.08
CA GLN A 31 11.97 9.72 -5.15
C GLN A 31 11.37 9.41 -6.53
N VAL A 32 10.55 10.31 -7.08
CA VAL A 32 9.97 10.17 -8.42
C VAL A 32 11.06 10.06 -9.48
N LYS A 33 12.13 10.86 -9.40
CA LYS A 33 13.27 10.75 -10.33
C LYS A 33 13.92 9.37 -10.26
N LYS A 34 14.23 8.88 -9.06
CA LYS A 34 14.80 7.53 -8.85
C LYS A 34 13.91 6.42 -9.42
N GLU A 35 12.59 6.54 -9.26
CA GLU A 35 11.62 5.60 -9.83
C GLU A 35 11.63 5.65 -11.36
N HIS A 36 11.62 6.84 -11.96
CA HIS A 36 11.68 7.04 -13.41
C HIS A 36 12.98 6.53 -14.02
N ASP A 37 14.12 6.71 -13.34
CA ASP A 37 15.41 6.23 -13.84
C ASP A 37 15.51 4.71 -13.81
N ARG A 38 14.86 4.07 -12.84
CA ARG A 38 14.85 2.61 -12.71
C ARG A 38 13.88 1.92 -13.66
N ALA A 39 12.73 2.51 -13.95
CA ALA A 39 11.69 1.86 -14.74
C ALA A 39 10.85 2.86 -15.56
N ARG A 40 11.15 2.96 -16.85
CA ARG A 40 10.42 3.81 -17.82
C ARG A 40 9.54 2.96 -18.73
N ASN A 41 8.51 2.30 -18.21
CA ASN A 41 7.68 1.47 -19.07
C ASN A 41 6.19 1.80 -18.91
N ILE A 42 5.71 2.77 -19.68
CA ILE A 42 4.29 3.14 -19.69
C ILE A 42 3.37 1.99 -20.09
N LYS A 43 3.84 1.06 -20.96
CA LYS A 43 3.09 -0.14 -21.33
C LYS A 43 2.90 -1.07 -20.12
N GLY A 44 3.83 -1.06 -19.15
CA GLY A 44 3.71 -1.77 -17.89
C GLY A 44 2.53 -1.27 -17.05
N TYR A 45 2.37 0.04 -16.96
CA TYR A 45 1.23 0.66 -16.27
C TYR A 45 -0.11 0.20 -16.85
N PHE A 46 -0.28 0.26 -18.16
CA PHE A 46 -1.52 -0.19 -18.82
C PHE A 46 -1.80 -1.68 -18.63
N ARG A 47 -0.75 -2.53 -18.65
CA ARG A 47 -0.90 -3.96 -18.35
C ARG A 47 -1.37 -4.20 -16.91
N GLN A 48 -0.81 -3.48 -15.92
CA GLN A 48 -1.23 -3.58 -14.53
C GLN A 48 -2.68 -3.11 -14.33
N MET A 49 -3.06 -2.00 -14.97
CA MET A 49 -4.45 -1.50 -14.92
C MET A 49 -5.43 -2.50 -15.54
N ALA A 50 -5.08 -3.10 -16.67
CA ALA A 50 -5.90 -4.13 -17.31
C ALA A 50 -6.04 -5.36 -16.40
N ALA A 51 -4.94 -5.84 -15.82
CA ALA A 51 -4.95 -6.96 -14.88
C ALA A 51 -5.80 -6.67 -13.62
N ALA A 52 -5.68 -5.47 -13.06
CA ALA A 52 -6.47 -5.09 -11.89
C ALA A 52 -7.98 -5.04 -12.20
N ARG A 53 -8.34 -4.52 -13.39
CA ARG A 53 -9.76 -4.44 -13.81
C ARG A 53 -10.36 -5.79 -14.19
N SER A 54 -9.57 -6.70 -14.75
CA SER A 54 -10.01 -8.05 -15.13
C SER A 54 -9.89 -9.06 -13.99
N ALA A 55 -9.33 -8.67 -12.84
CA ALA A 55 -9.19 -9.57 -11.71
C ALA A 55 -10.55 -10.06 -11.20
N PRO A 56 -10.75 -11.36 -11.05
CA PRO A 56 -12.00 -11.91 -10.55
C PRO A 56 -12.20 -11.54 -9.07
N ASN A 57 -13.42 -11.71 -8.59
CA ASN A 57 -13.72 -11.55 -7.17
C ASN A 57 -12.89 -12.54 -6.33
N ARG A 58 -11.96 -12.01 -5.53
CA ARG A 58 -11.00 -12.81 -4.75
C ARG A 58 -11.50 -13.22 -3.37
N LYS A 59 -12.72 -12.88 -2.97
CA LYS A 59 -13.25 -13.14 -1.61
C LYS A 59 -13.11 -14.60 -1.18
N ASN A 60 -13.40 -15.53 -2.08
CA ASN A 60 -13.27 -16.96 -1.77
C ASN A 60 -11.82 -17.44 -1.65
N MET A 61 -10.89 -16.76 -2.35
CA MET A 61 -9.46 -17.04 -2.24
C MET A 61 -8.90 -16.51 -0.92
N LEU A 62 -9.34 -15.32 -0.48
CA LEU A 62 -8.95 -14.73 0.81
C LEU A 62 -9.29 -15.64 1.99
N LYS A 63 -10.43 -16.34 1.94
CA LYS A 63 -10.85 -17.31 2.98
C LYS A 63 -9.90 -18.51 3.13
N LYS A 64 -9.10 -18.80 2.09
CA LYS A 64 -8.13 -19.91 2.10
C LYS A 64 -6.77 -19.52 2.68
N ILE A 65 -6.56 -18.23 2.97
CA ILE A 65 -5.33 -17.78 3.59
C ILE A 65 -5.32 -18.26 5.05
N VAL A 66 -4.32 -19.07 5.39
CA VAL A 66 -4.11 -19.62 6.73
C VAL A 66 -2.90 -18.98 7.45
N ALA A 67 -1.96 -18.44 6.67
CA ALA A 67 -0.76 -17.80 7.22
C ALA A 67 -1.09 -16.54 8.04
N PRO A 68 -0.34 -16.24 9.12
CA PRO A 68 -0.46 -14.99 9.86
C PRO A 68 -0.41 -13.79 8.90
N THR A 69 -1.42 -12.95 8.97
CA THR A 69 -1.63 -11.86 8.01
C THR A 69 -1.78 -10.54 8.75
N LEU A 70 -1.01 -9.55 8.32
CA LEU A 70 -1.11 -8.17 8.79
C LEU A 70 -1.63 -7.29 7.64
N ILE A 71 -2.67 -6.52 7.91
CA ILE A 71 -3.22 -5.52 7.01
C ILE A 71 -2.97 -4.15 7.64
N ILE A 72 -2.22 -3.30 6.95
CA ILE A 72 -1.99 -1.90 7.34
C ILE A 72 -2.72 -1.01 6.33
N HIS A 73 -3.48 -0.01 6.81
CA HIS A 73 -4.23 0.89 5.94
C HIS A 73 -4.27 2.31 6.50
N GLY A 74 -4.18 3.31 5.60
CA GLY A 74 -4.40 4.70 5.96
C GLY A 74 -5.90 5.01 6.07
N GLU A 75 -6.31 5.71 7.12
CA GLU A 75 -7.71 6.11 7.27
C GLU A 75 -8.12 7.16 6.24
N ASP A 76 -7.14 7.96 5.78
CA ASP A 76 -7.30 9.05 4.82
C ASP A 76 -6.84 8.65 3.39
N ASP A 77 -6.74 7.35 3.10
CA ASP A 77 -6.40 6.85 1.78
C ASP A 77 -7.52 7.14 0.77
N GLN A 78 -7.26 8.09 -0.13
CA GLN A 78 -8.18 8.51 -1.18
C GLN A 78 -8.11 7.63 -2.44
N LEU A 79 -7.05 6.84 -2.61
CA LEU A 79 -6.89 5.95 -3.75
C LEU A 79 -7.58 4.61 -3.51
N VAL A 80 -7.37 4.02 -2.34
CA VAL A 80 -8.00 2.77 -1.91
C VAL A 80 -8.69 3.01 -0.58
N ASN A 81 -10.01 3.10 -0.61
CA ASN A 81 -10.80 3.37 0.59
C ASN A 81 -10.53 2.32 1.69
N VAL A 82 -10.41 2.75 2.93
CA VAL A 82 -10.14 1.91 4.11
C VAL A 82 -11.13 0.73 4.26
N ASN A 83 -12.33 0.85 3.72
CA ASN A 83 -13.31 -0.24 3.68
C ASN A 83 -12.81 -1.45 2.86
N GLY A 84 -11.90 -1.26 1.90
CA GLY A 84 -11.24 -2.36 1.18
C GLY A 84 -10.37 -3.21 2.11
N GLY A 85 -9.62 -2.57 3.01
CA GLY A 85 -8.85 -3.25 4.06
C GLY A 85 -9.76 -3.98 5.06
N LYS A 86 -10.85 -3.33 5.50
CA LYS A 86 -11.86 -3.94 6.37
C LYS A 86 -12.51 -5.17 5.73
N GLU A 87 -12.85 -5.08 4.45
CA GLU A 87 -13.43 -6.21 3.72
C GLU A 87 -12.41 -7.37 3.58
N THR A 88 -11.14 -7.06 3.34
CA THR A 88 -10.07 -8.06 3.35
C THR A 88 -9.96 -8.75 4.71
N LYS A 89 -9.93 -7.97 5.80
CA LYS A 89 -9.94 -8.49 7.19
C LYS A 89 -11.13 -9.42 7.45
N LYS A 90 -12.30 -9.07 6.95
CA LYS A 90 -13.52 -9.88 7.11
C LYS A 90 -13.39 -11.28 6.49
N HIS A 91 -12.64 -11.39 5.39
CA HIS A 91 -12.45 -12.66 4.68
C HIS A 91 -11.23 -13.44 5.16
N VAL A 92 -10.18 -12.77 5.65
CA VAL A 92 -9.01 -13.37 6.31
C VAL A 92 -9.22 -13.27 7.82
N ARG A 93 -9.94 -14.21 8.41
CA ARG A 93 -10.46 -14.11 9.80
C ARG A 93 -9.39 -13.81 10.85
N HIS A 94 -8.23 -14.44 10.76
CA HIS A 94 -7.11 -14.28 11.70
C HIS A 94 -6.20 -13.09 11.39
N ALA A 95 -6.43 -12.34 10.28
CA ALA A 95 -5.61 -11.18 9.96
C ALA A 95 -5.70 -10.12 11.06
N LYS A 96 -4.58 -9.50 11.38
CA LYS A 96 -4.53 -8.26 12.14
C LYS A 96 -4.84 -7.09 11.21
N PHE A 97 -5.67 -6.16 11.63
CA PHE A 97 -5.99 -4.97 10.86
C PHE A 97 -5.62 -3.74 11.68
N VAL A 98 -4.68 -2.97 11.19
CA VAL A 98 -4.17 -1.77 11.84
C VAL A 98 -4.37 -0.58 10.90
N THR A 99 -5.01 0.46 11.39
CA THR A 99 -5.18 1.72 10.66
C THR A 99 -4.37 2.84 11.28
N PHE A 100 -4.04 3.82 10.48
CA PHE A 100 -3.35 5.02 10.91
C PHE A 100 -4.13 6.25 10.46
N LYS A 101 -4.60 7.02 11.44
CA LYS A 101 -5.23 8.32 11.19
C LYS A 101 -4.23 9.27 10.53
N GLY A 102 -4.70 10.10 9.60
CA GLY A 102 -3.87 11.04 8.86
C GLY A 102 -2.96 10.41 7.80
N MET A 103 -2.94 9.09 7.69
CA MET A 103 -2.18 8.37 6.67
C MET A 103 -3.02 8.19 5.41
N GLY A 104 -2.43 8.53 4.25
CA GLY A 104 -2.96 8.30 2.91
C GLY A 104 -2.49 6.96 2.31
N HIS A 105 -2.23 6.99 0.99
CA HIS A 105 -1.79 5.79 0.23
C HIS A 105 -0.28 5.54 0.26
N ASN A 106 0.49 6.45 0.83
CA ASN A 106 1.93 6.27 1.00
C ASN A 106 2.27 5.69 2.38
N MET A 107 3.53 5.31 2.57
CA MET A 107 4.09 4.92 3.87
C MET A 107 4.93 6.07 4.43
N PRO A 108 4.38 6.93 5.30
CA PRO A 108 5.09 8.09 5.83
C PRO A 108 6.32 7.67 6.65
N ARG A 109 7.40 8.43 6.53
CA ARG A 109 8.67 8.16 7.24
C ARG A 109 8.51 8.19 8.75
N GLU A 110 7.65 9.06 9.26
CA GLU A 110 7.32 9.20 10.67
C GLU A 110 6.71 7.92 11.26
N LEU A 111 6.03 7.14 10.44
CA LEU A 111 5.39 5.89 10.85
C LEU A 111 6.28 4.65 10.62
N LEU A 112 7.43 4.77 9.96
CA LEU A 112 8.29 3.63 9.60
C LEU A 112 8.63 2.75 10.80
N LYS A 113 8.96 3.33 11.95
CA LYS A 113 9.28 2.57 13.16
C LYS A 113 8.09 1.72 13.61
N LYS A 114 6.87 2.27 13.53
CA LYS A 114 5.64 1.53 13.85
C LYS A 114 5.38 0.41 12.84
N PHE A 115 5.56 0.69 11.55
CA PHE A 115 5.43 -0.35 10.52
C PHE A 115 6.43 -1.49 10.73
N LEU A 116 7.71 -1.17 10.96
CA LEU A 116 8.73 -2.18 11.20
C LEU A 116 8.39 -3.06 12.41
N THR A 117 7.91 -2.47 13.51
CA THR A 117 7.48 -3.24 14.69
C THR A 117 6.34 -4.19 14.33
N LEU A 118 5.29 -3.71 13.68
CA LEU A 118 4.14 -4.53 13.30
C LEU A 118 4.51 -5.65 12.32
N ILE A 119 5.34 -5.33 11.33
CA ILE A 119 5.82 -6.30 10.33
C ILE A 119 6.69 -7.36 10.99
N SER A 120 7.65 -6.96 11.85
CA SER A 120 8.52 -7.90 12.57
C SER A 120 7.73 -8.85 13.47
N GLN A 121 6.71 -8.33 14.16
CA GLN A 121 5.81 -9.17 14.98
C GLN A 121 5.05 -10.18 14.11
N ASN A 122 4.53 -9.76 12.96
CA ASN A 122 3.82 -10.66 12.05
C ASN A 122 4.75 -11.72 11.43
N ILE A 123 6.00 -11.37 11.15
CA ILE A 123 7.03 -12.32 10.67
C ILE A 123 7.30 -13.37 11.76
N ALA A 124 7.54 -12.95 13.01
CA ALA A 124 7.80 -13.87 14.13
C ALA A 124 6.63 -14.83 14.38
N GLU A 125 5.39 -14.36 14.21
CA GLU A 125 4.21 -15.25 14.25
C GLU A 125 4.22 -16.25 13.10
N GLY A 126 4.66 -15.81 11.90
CA GLY A 126 4.79 -16.69 10.74
C GLY A 126 5.84 -17.79 10.90
N GLU A 127 6.97 -17.46 11.53
CA GLU A 127 8.05 -18.44 11.81
C GLU A 127 7.59 -19.53 12.79
N ASN A 128 6.66 -19.21 13.68
CA ASN A 128 6.08 -20.18 14.63
C ASN A 128 4.77 -20.81 14.14
N PHE A 129 4.35 -20.50 12.91
CA PHE A 129 3.09 -20.96 12.35
C PHE A 129 3.21 -22.38 11.80
N ASP A 130 2.46 -23.29 12.39
CA ASP A 130 2.31 -24.67 11.90
C ASP A 130 1.07 -24.77 11.01
N SER A 131 1.29 -24.92 9.70
CA SER A 131 0.23 -25.01 8.69
C SER A 131 -0.59 -26.32 8.76
N THR A 132 -0.19 -27.27 9.62
CA THR A 132 -0.85 -28.58 9.76
C THR A 132 -1.94 -28.59 10.83
N LYS A 133 -2.13 -27.47 11.55
CA LYS A 133 -3.20 -27.25 12.52
C LYS A 133 -4.34 -26.45 11.88
#